data_74b7f5b358f15bbb2afb7d64b4c707db
#
_entry.id   74b7f5b358f15bbb2afb7d64b4c707db
#
_cell.length_a   1.000
_cell.length_b   1.000
_cell.length_c   1.000
_cell.angle_alpha   90.00
_cell.angle_beta   90.00
_cell.angle_gamma   90.00
#
_symmetry.space_group_name_H-M   'P 1'
#
loop_
_entity.id
_entity.type
_entity.pdbx_description
1 polymer ?
#
loop_
_entity_poly.entity_id
_entity_poly.type
_entity_poly.pdbx_seq_one_letter_code
_entity_poly.pdbx_strand_id
1 'polypeptide(L)'
;MNEEEIKAHVLLARNGDTAAFCKLYELYYKDMYRFACYTLGNEQDAEDVISETVLDAFSGIRNLKKPESFKAWIFQILSIKCKRQMAVYASNREHLKPDSFDDQLKKEDHPYAQNLDVRAAFSALNETEKIIVSLMVFAGYNSRETAKILKSREGTIRSAKSRAFTKMSQYLKEDFA
;
A
#
# COMPACT_ATOMS: atom_id res chain seq x y z
N MET A 1 4.45 -16.18 -12.19
CA MET A 1 5.93 -16.31 -12.03
C MET A 1 6.21 -17.04 -10.73
N ASN A 2 7.09 -18.02 -10.76
CA ASN A 2 7.61 -18.68 -9.57
C ASN A 2 8.79 -17.90 -8.96
N GLU A 3 9.29 -18.30 -7.78
CA GLU A 3 10.34 -17.55 -7.06
C GLU A 3 11.65 -17.45 -7.85
N GLU A 4 12.04 -18.51 -8.57
CA GLU A 4 13.27 -18.52 -9.37
C GLU A 4 13.16 -17.59 -10.59
N GLU A 5 12.00 -17.55 -11.24
CA GLU A 5 11.73 -16.61 -12.33
C GLU A 5 11.77 -15.15 -11.84
N ILE A 6 11.21 -14.88 -10.66
CA ILE A 6 11.27 -13.53 -10.05
C ILE A 6 12.73 -13.13 -9.81
N LYS A 7 13.53 -14.00 -9.20
CA LYS A 7 14.96 -13.74 -8.97
C LYS A 7 15.71 -13.47 -10.27
N ALA A 8 15.46 -14.28 -11.31
CA ALA A 8 16.07 -14.08 -12.61
C ALA A 8 15.73 -12.71 -13.21
N HIS A 9 14.45 -12.31 -13.18
CA HIS A 9 14.03 -10.98 -13.67
C HIS A 9 14.63 -9.83 -12.84
N VAL A 10 14.77 -10.00 -11.52
CA VAL A 10 15.43 -8.98 -10.67
C VAL A 10 16.91 -8.84 -11.06
N LEU A 11 17.62 -9.93 -11.33
CA LEU A 11 19.01 -9.88 -11.76
C LEU A 11 19.16 -9.20 -13.13
N LEU A 12 18.30 -9.51 -14.09
CA LEU A 12 18.27 -8.85 -15.40
C LEU A 12 17.98 -7.35 -15.26
N ALA A 13 16.95 -6.98 -14.48
CA ALA A 13 16.59 -5.58 -14.24
C ALA A 13 17.71 -4.79 -13.55
N ARG A 14 18.47 -5.40 -12.62
CA ARG A 14 19.67 -4.81 -12.01
C ARG A 14 20.74 -4.48 -13.04
N ASN A 15 20.84 -5.27 -14.09
CA ASN A 15 21.77 -5.06 -15.20
C ASN A 15 21.23 -4.08 -16.27
N GLY A 16 20.05 -3.50 -16.04
CA GLY A 16 19.48 -2.47 -16.91
C GLY A 16 18.43 -3.00 -17.90
N ASP A 17 18.02 -4.26 -17.79
CA ASP A 17 16.94 -4.81 -18.62
C ASP A 17 15.58 -4.23 -18.16
N THR A 18 15.07 -3.26 -18.93
CA THR A 18 13.80 -2.60 -18.69
C THR A 18 12.62 -3.58 -18.85
N ALA A 19 12.67 -4.49 -19.82
CA ALA A 19 11.60 -5.45 -20.04
C ALA A 19 11.44 -6.42 -18.85
N ALA A 20 12.56 -6.83 -18.25
CA ALA A 20 12.54 -7.63 -17.02
C ALA A 20 11.93 -6.85 -15.84
N PHE A 21 12.24 -5.55 -15.71
CA PHE A 21 11.62 -4.70 -14.70
C PHE A 21 10.11 -4.55 -14.91
N CYS A 22 9.66 -4.32 -16.16
CA CYS A 22 8.23 -4.23 -16.48
C CYS A 22 7.47 -5.50 -16.07
N LYS A 23 8.01 -6.70 -16.31
CA LYS A 23 7.40 -7.96 -15.87
C LYS A 23 7.27 -8.07 -14.35
N LEU A 24 8.27 -7.58 -13.60
CA LEU A 24 8.19 -7.52 -12.13
C LEU A 24 7.11 -6.53 -11.67
N TYR A 25 7.01 -5.39 -12.33
CA TYR A 25 5.98 -4.40 -12.05
C TYR A 25 4.58 -4.95 -12.32
N GLU A 26 4.33 -5.52 -13.49
CA GLU A 26 3.05 -6.15 -13.86
C GLU A 26 2.61 -7.20 -12.84
N LEU A 27 3.55 -8.00 -12.33
CA LEU A 27 3.27 -9.04 -11.33
C LEU A 27 2.69 -8.46 -10.03
N TYR A 28 3.16 -7.29 -9.59
CA TYR A 28 2.77 -6.70 -8.31
C TYR A 28 1.81 -5.51 -8.44
N TYR A 29 1.55 -5.03 -9.66
CA TYR A 29 0.73 -3.83 -9.90
C TYR A 29 -0.62 -3.87 -9.21
N LYS A 30 -1.37 -4.95 -9.37
CA LYS A 30 -2.71 -5.12 -8.79
C LYS A 30 -2.69 -4.99 -7.27
N ASP A 31 -1.73 -5.61 -6.62
CA ASP A 31 -1.59 -5.58 -5.16
C ASP A 31 -1.12 -4.20 -4.68
N MET A 32 -0.21 -3.56 -5.42
CA MET A 32 0.25 -2.19 -5.15
C MET A 32 -0.90 -1.17 -5.31
N TYR A 33 -1.71 -1.33 -6.36
CA TYR A 33 -2.86 -0.47 -6.61
C TYR A 33 -3.89 -0.56 -5.49
N ARG A 34 -4.30 -1.77 -5.12
CA ARG A 34 -5.21 -1.99 -3.99
C ARG A 34 -4.64 -1.41 -2.69
N PHE A 35 -3.36 -1.69 -2.42
CA PHE A 35 -2.67 -1.13 -1.26
C PHE A 35 -2.80 0.39 -1.21
N ALA A 36 -2.45 1.08 -2.28
CA ALA A 36 -2.46 2.54 -2.35
C ALA A 36 -3.89 3.11 -2.25
N CYS A 37 -4.85 2.57 -3.02
CA CYS A 37 -6.24 3.02 -3.01
C CYS A 37 -6.90 2.90 -1.63
N TYR A 38 -6.75 1.76 -0.96
CA TYR A 38 -7.32 1.58 0.38
C TYR A 38 -6.59 2.37 1.46
N THR A 39 -5.29 2.58 1.30
CA THR A 39 -4.50 3.37 2.26
C THR A 39 -4.82 4.85 2.15
N LEU A 40 -4.91 5.40 0.94
CA LEU A 40 -5.10 6.83 0.69
C LEU A 40 -6.57 7.25 0.60
N GLY A 41 -7.46 6.34 0.18
CA GLY A 41 -8.88 6.63 -0.04
C GLY A 41 -9.14 7.49 -1.29
N ASN A 42 -8.14 7.75 -2.12
CA ASN A 42 -8.18 8.54 -3.34
C ASN A 42 -7.46 7.81 -4.46
N GLU A 43 -8.13 7.57 -5.59
CA GLU A 43 -7.59 6.77 -6.70
C GLU A 43 -6.52 7.53 -7.49
N GLN A 44 -6.70 8.83 -7.70
CA GLN A 44 -5.72 9.65 -8.40
C GLN A 44 -4.40 9.73 -7.64
N ASP A 45 -4.46 10.01 -6.33
CA ASP A 45 -3.28 10.03 -5.47
C ASP A 45 -2.62 8.64 -5.37
N ALA A 46 -3.42 7.56 -5.44
CA ALA A 46 -2.90 6.20 -5.47
C ALA A 46 -2.09 5.94 -6.75
N GLU A 47 -2.57 6.37 -7.92
CA GLU A 47 -1.86 6.27 -9.19
C GLU A 47 -0.57 7.09 -9.19
N ASP A 48 -0.60 8.30 -8.65
CA ASP A 48 0.56 9.17 -8.52
C ASP A 48 1.64 8.53 -7.62
N VAL A 49 1.23 8.03 -6.46
CA VAL A 49 2.14 7.37 -5.51
C VAL A 49 2.72 6.08 -6.11
N ILE A 50 1.96 5.33 -6.88
CA ILE A 50 2.46 4.14 -7.58
C ILE A 50 3.48 4.54 -8.64
N SER A 51 3.17 5.54 -9.45
CA SER A 51 4.08 6.05 -10.49
C SER A 51 5.42 6.49 -9.89
N GLU A 52 5.39 7.26 -8.80
CA GLU A 52 6.59 7.63 -8.06
C GLU A 52 7.33 6.41 -7.47
N THR A 53 6.59 5.41 -6.96
CA THR A 53 7.18 4.19 -6.42
C THR A 53 7.92 3.41 -7.49
N VAL A 54 7.35 3.31 -8.69
CA VAL A 54 7.93 2.61 -9.84
C VAL A 54 9.20 3.33 -10.31
N LEU A 55 9.20 4.66 -10.40
CA LEU A 55 10.38 5.44 -10.75
C LEU A 55 11.52 5.25 -9.75
N ASP A 56 11.22 5.32 -8.44
CA ASP A 56 12.22 5.10 -7.41
C ASP A 56 12.73 3.65 -7.42
N ALA A 57 11.83 2.68 -7.62
CA ALA A 57 12.22 1.27 -7.71
C ALA A 57 13.07 1.00 -8.96
N PHE A 58 12.71 1.54 -10.12
CA PHE A 58 13.51 1.40 -11.35
C PHE A 58 14.91 1.98 -11.18
N SER A 59 15.01 3.16 -10.60
CA SER A 59 16.30 3.83 -10.37
C SER A 59 17.12 3.10 -9.29
N GLY A 60 16.46 2.57 -8.27
CA GLY A 60 17.10 1.96 -7.10
C GLY A 60 17.40 0.47 -7.21
N ILE A 61 16.83 -0.25 -8.20
CA ILE A 61 16.94 -1.73 -8.28
C ILE A 61 18.39 -2.22 -8.37
N ARG A 62 19.28 -1.43 -8.96
CA ARG A 62 20.72 -1.75 -9.06
C ARG A 62 21.38 -1.94 -7.68
N ASN A 63 20.84 -1.28 -6.65
CA ASN A 63 21.36 -1.34 -5.29
C ASN A 63 20.69 -2.43 -4.44
N LEU A 64 19.69 -3.15 -4.98
CA LEU A 64 19.01 -4.21 -4.27
C LEU A 64 19.96 -5.41 -4.09
N LYS A 65 20.40 -5.65 -2.85
CA LYS A 65 21.42 -6.68 -2.56
C LYS A 65 20.88 -8.11 -2.74
N LYS A 66 19.63 -8.34 -2.33
CA LYS A 66 18.99 -9.65 -2.31
C LYS A 66 17.83 -9.71 -3.29
N PRO A 67 17.93 -10.43 -4.42
CA PRO A 67 16.86 -10.51 -5.40
C PRO A 67 15.53 -11.00 -4.82
N GLU A 68 15.56 -11.96 -3.89
CA GLU A 68 14.40 -12.51 -3.19
C GLU A 68 13.65 -11.47 -2.32
N SER A 69 14.29 -10.36 -1.98
CA SER A 69 13.67 -9.29 -1.21
C SER A 69 12.94 -8.24 -2.05
N PHE A 70 12.87 -8.40 -3.38
CA PHE A 70 12.29 -7.39 -4.29
C PHE A 70 10.86 -6.99 -3.89
N LYS A 71 9.98 -7.97 -3.65
CA LYS A 71 8.60 -7.71 -3.24
C LYS A 71 8.56 -6.87 -1.95
N ALA A 72 9.29 -7.27 -0.92
CA ALA A 72 9.31 -6.53 0.34
C ALA A 72 9.89 -5.12 0.19
N TRP A 73 10.88 -4.97 -0.66
CA TRP A 73 11.54 -3.70 -0.92
C TRP A 73 10.62 -2.72 -1.68
N ILE A 74 9.90 -3.15 -2.72
CA ILE A 74 8.99 -2.26 -3.46
C ILE A 74 7.79 -1.86 -2.59
N PHE A 75 7.23 -2.77 -1.77
CA PHE A 75 6.17 -2.43 -0.81
C PHE A 75 6.65 -1.55 0.33
N GLN A 76 7.94 -1.59 0.69
CA GLN A 76 8.53 -0.63 1.63
C GLN A 76 8.56 0.78 1.02
N ILE A 77 8.99 0.92 -0.24
CA ILE A 77 8.97 2.22 -0.96
C ILE A 77 7.53 2.74 -1.00
N LEU A 78 6.58 1.92 -1.45
CA LEU A 78 5.15 2.27 -1.53
C LEU A 78 4.59 2.73 -0.18
N SER A 79 4.89 2.01 0.90
CA SER A 79 4.44 2.35 2.26
C SER A 79 4.97 3.72 2.72
N ILE A 80 6.22 4.04 2.40
CA ILE A 80 6.83 5.34 2.73
C ILE A 80 6.13 6.46 1.96
N LYS A 81 5.87 6.26 0.67
CA LYS A 81 5.20 7.26 -0.17
C LYS A 81 3.75 7.49 0.25
N CYS A 82 2.98 6.43 0.53
CA CYS A 82 1.63 6.56 1.07
C CYS A 82 1.62 7.29 2.41
N LYS A 83 2.56 6.99 3.31
CA LYS A 83 2.68 7.71 4.59
C LYS A 83 2.96 9.19 4.38
N ARG A 84 3.83 9.55 3.43
CA ARG A 84 4.13 10.94 3.08
C ARG A 84 2.88 11.65 2.55
N GLN A 85 2.13 11.01 1.67
CA GLN A 85 0.89 11.57 1.12
C GLN A 85 -0.17 11.79 2.21
N MET A 86 -0.34 10.85 3.13
CA MET A 86 -1.25 11.04 4.28
C MET A 86 -0.83 12.21 5.18
N ALA A 87 0.46 12.43 5.38
CA ALA A 87 0.96 13.59 6.13
C ALA A 87 0.63 14.91 5.42
N VAL A 88 0.63 14.95 4.09
CA VAL A 88 0.17 16.12 3.32
C VAL A 88 -1.32 16.37 3.56
N TYR A 89 -2.15 15.32 3.58
CA TYR A 89 -3.57 15.48 3.91
C TYR A 89 -3.80 16.03 5.31
N ALA A 90 -3.05 15.54 6.30
CA ALA A 90 -3.15 16.03 7.67
C ALA A 90 -2.79 17.53 7.75
N SER A 91 -1.70 17.96 7.11
CA SER A 91 -1.28 19.36 7.06
C SER A 91 -2.32 20.24 6.36
N ASN A 92 -2.89 19.78 5.25
CA ASN A 92 -3.91 20.54 4.53
C ASN A 92 -5.22 20.69 5.33
N ARG A 93 -5.60 19.69 6.14
CA ARG A 93 -6.76 19.76 7.04
C ARG A 93 -6.60 20.82 8.14
N GLU A 94 -5.41 21.03 8.63
CA GLU A 94 -5.12 22.07 9.64
C GLU A 94 -5.25 23.48 9.05
N HIS A 95 -5.08 23.63 7.73
CA HIS A 95 -5.18 24.92 7.03
C HIS A 95 -6.54 25.20 6.37
N LEU A 96 -7.38 24.17 6.20
CA LEU A 96 -8.72 24.29 5.62
C LEU A 96 -9.76 24.33 6.74
N LYS A 97 -10.63 25.38 6.71
CA LYS A 97 -11.83 25.43 7.57
C LYS A 97 -12.74 24.21 7.28
N PRO A 98 -13.57 23.76 8.27
CA PRO A 98 -14.33 22.51 8.19
C PRO A 98 -15.35 22.37 7.05
N ASP A 99 -15.58 23.40 6.24
CA ASP A 99 -16.72 23.49 5.32
C ASP A 99 -16.52 22.91 3.91
N SER A 100 -15.42 22.22 3.64
CA SER A 100 -15.21 21.64 2.30
C SER A 100 -14.83 20.16 2.31
N PHE A 101 -15.53 19.37 3.13
CA PHE A 101 -15.47 17.91 2.99
C PHE A 101 -16.59 17.46 2.05
N ASP A 102 -16.41 17.77 0.76
CA ASP A 102 -17.34 17.37 -0.29
C ASP A 102 -16.86 16.09 -0.96
N ASP A 103 -17.62 15.09 -0.83
CA ASP A 103 -18.30 14.13 -1.73
C ASP A 103 -17.64 13.85 -3.10
N GLN A 104 -16.30 13.94 -3.22
CA GLN A 104 -15.59 13.45 -4.41
C GLN A 104 -15.31 11.95 -4.41
N LEU A 105 -15.95 11.20 -3.50
CA LEU A 105 -15.90 9.73 -3.46
C LEU A 105 -16.81 9.05 -4.49
N LYS A 106 -17.42 9.82 -5.39
CA LYS A 106 -18.24 9.30 -6.49
C LYS A 106 -17.59 9.66 -7.80
N LYS A 107 -16.68 8.80 -8.28
CA LYS A 107 -16.55 8.52 -9.73
C LYS A 107 -15.55 7.41 -10.03
N GLU A 108 -16.07 6.52 -10.84
CA GLU A 108 -15.47 5.57 -11.75
C GLU A 108 -15.01 4.23 -11.20
N ASP A 109 -15.70 3.22 -11.73
CA ASP A 109 -15.50 1.79 -11.58
C ASP A 109 -14.09 1.33 -12.00
N HIS A 110 -13.10 1.55 -11.16
CA HIS A 110 -11.88 0.76 -11.30
C HIS A 110 -12.16 -0.65 -10.75
N PRO A 111 -12.00 -1.72 -11.54
CA PRO A 111 -12.42 -3.08 -11.17
C PRO A 111 -11.75 -3.63 -9.90
N TYR A 112 -10.81 -2.91 -9.31
CA TYR A 112 -10.07 -3.32 -8.11
C TYR A 112 -10.48 -2.60 -6.82
N ALA A 113 -11.42 -1.64 -6.87
CA ALA A 113 -11.77 -0.78 -5.74
C ALA A 113 -13.25 -0.92 -5.28
N GLN A 114 -13.91 -2.03 -5.62
CA GLN A 114 -15.38 -2.15 -5.64
C GLN A 114 -16.07 -2.47 -4.30
N ASN A 115 -15.39 -2.48 -3.17
CA ASN A 115 -16.08 -2.78 -1.91
C ASN A 115 -16.21 -1.52 -1.05
N LEU A 116 -17.35 -0.82 -1.17
CA LEU A 116 -17.68 0.41 -0.43
C LEU A 116 -17.59 0.19 1.09
N ASP A 117 -18.06 -0.96 1.58
CA ASP A 117 -18.06 -1.29 3.00
C ASP A 117 -16.63 -1.43 3.54
N VAL A 118 -15.75 -2.06 2.75
CA VAL A 118 -14.34 -2.19 3.13
C VAL A 118 -13.63 -0.83 3.09
N ARG A 119 -13.93 0.03 2.11
CA ARG A 119 -13.39 1.41 2.07
C ARG A 119 -13.83 2.22 3.30
N ALA A 120 -15.11 2.14 3.66
CA ALA A 120 -15.65 2.79 4.84
C ALA A 120 -14.96 2.27 6.12
N ALA A 121 -14.80 0.95 6.27
CA ALA A 121 -14.07 0.36 7.38
C ALA A 121 -12.60 0.81 7.46
N PHE A 122 -11.92 0.98 6.29
CA PHE A 122 -10.57 1.53 6.24
C PHE A 122 -10.51 3.00 6.67
N SER A 123 -11.55 3.80 6.42
CA SER A 123 -11.58 5.19 6.83
C SER A 123 -11.51 5.38 8.35
N ALA A 124 -12.02 4.41 9.12
CA ALA A 124 -11.96 4.41 10.59
C ALA A 124 -10.56 4.11 11.16
N LEU A 125 -9.63 3.67 10.34
CA LEU A 125 -8.27 3.33 10.73
C LEU A 125 -7.37 4.58 10.74
N ASN A 126 -6.43 4.62 11.70
CA ASN A 126 -5.35 5.61 11.62
C ASN A 126 -4.32 5.25 10.54
N GLU A 127 -3.43 6.18 10.21
CA GLU A 127 -2.43 6.02 9.13
C GLU A 127 -1.57 4.76 9.28
N THR A 128 -1.10 4.47 10.49
CA THR A 128 -0.28 3.29 10.77
C THR A 128 -1.09 2.00 10.62
N GLU A 129 -2.32 1.98 11.11
CA GLU A 129 -3.23 0.85 10.99
C GLU A 129 -3.57 0.58 9.51
N LYS A 130 -3.84 1.62 8.71
CA LYS A 130 -4.07 1.48 7.26
C LYS A 130 -2.91 0.79 6.55
N ILE A 131 -1.68 1.25 6.78
CA ILE A 131 -0.49 0.66 6.16
C ILE A 131 -0.30 -0.80 6.60
N ILE A 132 -0.45 -1.11 7.90
CA ILE A 132 -0.29 -2.46 8.42
C ILE A 132 -1.32 -3.41 7.80
N VAL A 133 -2.60 -3.02 7.80
CA VAL A 133 -3.67 -3.84 7.23
C VAL A 133 -3.46 -4.02 5.72
N SER A 134 -3.09 -2.97 5.00
CA SER A 134 -2.82 -3.04 3.56
C SER A 134 -1.66 -3.99 3.23
N LEU A 135 -0.55 -3.97 4.00
CA LEU A 135 0.54 -4.93 3.84
C LEU A 135 0.10 -6.38 4.07
N MET A 136 -0.79 -6.59 5.03
CA MET A 136 -1.24 -7.94 5.37
C MET A 136 -2.30 -8.47 4.40
N VAL A 137 -3.25 -7.63 4.00
CA VAL A 137 -4.41 -8.05 3.18
C VAL A 137 -4.05 -8.07 1.69
N PHE A 138 -3.39 -7.04 1.18
CA PHE A 138 -3.12 -6.94 -0.25
C PHE A 138 -1.75 -7.49 -0.65
N ALA A 139 -0.72 -7.28 0.16
CA ALA A 139 0.61 -7.81 -0.13
C ALA A 139 0.86 -9.22 0.47
N GLY A 140 -0.03 -9.71 1.35
CA GLY A 140 0.01 -11.05 1.90
C GLY A 140 1.07 -11.27 2.99
N TYR A 141 1.55 -10.21 3.65
CA TYR A 141 2.55 -10.32 4.70
C TYR A 141 1.94 -10.67 6.06
N ASN A 142 2.65 -11.51 6.82
CA ASN A 142 2.34 -11.74 8.23
C ASN A 142 2.89 -10.63 9.14
N SER A 143 2.58 -10.67 10.44
CA SER A 143 2.99 -9.62 11.39
C SER A 143 4.51 -9.48 11.52
N ARG A 144 5.26 -10.57 11.44
CA ARG A 144 6.72 -10.59 11.52
C ARG A 144 7.36 -9.96 10.29
N GLU A 145 6.85 -10.27 9.12
CA GLU A 145 7.30 -9.72 7.84
C GLU A 145 6.96 -8.23 7.74
N THR A 146 5.73 -7.86 8.09
CA THR A 146 5.29 -6.45 8.18
C THR A 146 6.19 -5.64 9.10
N ALA A 147 6.57 -6.21 10.26
CA ALA A 147 7.50 -5.57 11.18
C ALA A 147 8.87 -5.29 10.54
N LYS A 148 9.39 -6.23 9.76
CA LYS A 148 10.65 -6.04 9.01
C LYS A 148 10.53 -4.95 7.96
N ILE A 149 9.45 -4.94 7.16
CA ILE A 149 9.19 -3.94 6.12
C ILE A 149 9.11 -2.54 6.73
N LEU A 150 8.36 -2.39 7.83
CA LEU A 150 8.14 -1.11 8.49
C LEU A 150 9.24 -0.74 9.52
N LYS A 151 10.28 -1.57 9.65
CA LYS A 151 11.36 -1.40 10.65
C LYS A 151 10.82 -1.17 12.06
N SER A 152 9.83 -1.96 12.46
CA SER A 152 9.12 -1.88 13.73
C SER A 152 9.26 -3.17 14.54
N ARG A 153 8.81 -3.18 15.79
CA ARG A 153 8.76 -4.38 16.61
C ARG A 153 7.53 -5.21 16.27
N GLU A 154 7.66 -6.53 16.20
CA GLU A 154 6.56 -7.44 15.89
C GLU A 154 5.38 -7.29 16.87
N GLY A 155 5.64 -7.10 18.16
CA GLY A 155 4.59 -6.84 19.16
C GLY A 155 3.78 -5.56 18.86
N THR A 156 4.44 -4.49 18.38
CA THR A 156 3.76 -3.27 17.96
C THR A 156 2.83 -3.52 16.78
N ILE A 157 3.29 -4.29 15.79
CA ILE A 157 2.48 -4.66 14.63
C ILE A 157 1.28 -5.52 15.04
N ARG A 158 1.48 -6.52 15.90
CA ARG A 158 0.37 -7.38 16.40
C ARG A 158 -0.69 -6.57 17.13
N SER A 159 -0.27 -5.66 18.02
CA SER A 159 -1.22 -4.81 18.76
C SER A 159 -1.98 -3.85 17.83
N ALA A 160 -1.28 -3.23 16.87
CA ALA A 160 -1.92 -2.36 15.89
C ALA A 160 -2.89 -3.13 14.98
N LYS A 161 -2.49 -4.32 14.51
CA LYS A 161 -3.37 -5.24 13.77
C LYS A 161 -4.65 -5.54 14.54
N SER A 162 -4.53 -5.96 15.81
CA SER A 162 -5.69 -6.31 16.64
C SER A 162 -6.66 -5.13 16.75
N ARG A 163 -6.16 -3.93 17.06
CA ARG A 163 -7.00 -2.73 17.12
C ARG A 163 -7.67 -2.41 15.78
N ALA A 164 -6.91 -2.48 14.68
CA ALA A 164 -7.42 -2.21 13.35
C ALA A 164 -8.57 -3.16 12.99
N PHE A 165 -8.39 -4.47 13.16
CA PHE A 165 -9.42 -5.45 12.85
C PHE A 165 -10.65 -5.32 13.77
N THR A 166 -10.47 -4.95 15.05
CA THR A 166 -11.59 -4.65 15.95
C THR A 166 -12.40 -3.48 15.43
N LYS A 167 -11.77 -2.38 15.05
CA LYS A 167 -12.44 -1.20 14.45
C LYS A 167 -13.19 -1.57 13.17
N MET A 168 -12.54 -2.28 12.25
CA MET A 168 -13.15 -2.70 10.99
C MET A 168 -14.36 -3.62 11.24
N SER A 169 -14.26 -4.57 12.17
CA SER A 169 -15.36 -5.49 12.46
C SER A 169 -16.57 -4.81 13.11
N GLN A 170 -16.35 -3.76 13.89
CA GLN A 170 -17.44 -2.95 14.43
C GLN A 170 -18.17 -2.21 13.30
N TYR A 171 -17.42 -1.61 12.39
CA TYR A 171 -17.95 -0.87 11.26
C TYR A 171 -18.78 -1.75 10.32
N LEU A 172 -18.27 -2.95 10.00
CA LEU A 172 -18.97 -3.91 9.13
C LEU A 172 -20.18 -4.58 9.78
N LYS A 173 -20.30 -4.57 11.11
CA LYS A 173 -21.48 -5.12 11.80
C LYS A 173 -22.65 -4.14 11.87
N GLU A 174 -22.40 -2.86 11.89
CA GLU A 174 -23.44 -1.83 11.94
C GLU A 174 -24.23 -1.76 10.63
N ASP A 175 -23.61 -2.16 9.49
CA ASP A 175 -24.27 -2.18 8.17
C ASP A 175 -25.13 -3.45 7.93
N PHE A 176 -25.05 -4.47 8.80
CA PHE A 176 -25.83 -5.71 8.70
C PHE A 176 -26.91 -5.84 9.80
N ALA A 177 -27.14 -4.82 10.60
CA ALA A 177 -28.18 -4.76 11.62
C ALA A 177 -29.33 -3.85 11.20
#